data_5bf2bacb69db65fbec7ec6282e70f949
#
_entry.id   5bf2bacb69db65fbec7ec6282e70f949
#
_cell.length_a   1.000
_cell.length_b   1.000
_cell.length_c   1.000
_cell.angle_alpha   90.00
_cell.angle_beta   90.00
_cell.angle_gamma   90.00
#
_symmetry.space_group_name_H-M   'P 1'
#
loop_
_entity.id
_entity.type
_entity.pdbx_description
1 polymer ?
#
loop_
_entity_poly.entity_id
_entity_poly.type
_entity_poly.pdbx_seq_one_letter_code
_entity_poly.pdbx_strand_id
1 'polypeptide(L)'
;MSFAYSSIGLGLSIAKVAGGEHVRTSLTGVTVGVDVSGSEKVWRTFQAIGDIAFAYAYSTVLIEIQASIFPTLHLHTNICDTIKSSPPENKSMKRASSIGVSTTTLFYVLCGLIGYAAFGNDAPGNFLTGFGFYEPFWLIDFANICIAIHLIGAYQVFAQPLFGFVEGWSSRNWPNSKFITSEHAVDVPFYGIYYLNFFRLVWRTAYVIITAVVAMIFPFFNDFLGLIGAGSFWPLTVYFPIEMHIAQSKTPKYSFRWIWLKILSWVCLVVSLIAAAGSIQGLIQSLKTYKPFQTQE
;
A
#
# COMPACT_ATOMS: atom_id res chain seq x y z
N MET A 1 9.85 -0.87 12.62
CA MET A 1 8.71 0.05 12.82
C MET A 1 7.37 -0.66 12.69
N SER A 2 7.06 -1.35 11.57
CA SER A 2 5.76 -1.99 11.36
C SER A 2 5.33 -2.94 12.49
N PHE A 3 6.22 -3.81 12.95
CA PHE A 3 5.93 -4.67 14.10
C PHE A 3 5.67 -3.89 15.40
N ALA A 4 6.34 -2.75 15.60
CA ALA A 4 6.15 -1.96 16.81
C ALA A 4 4.73 -1.42 16.91
N TYR A 5 4.28 -0.62 15.92
CA TYR A 5 2.94 -0.05 16.00
C TYR A 5 1.82 -1.09 15.87
N SER A 6 2.02 -2.17 15.08
CA SER A 6 1.03 -3.25 14.99
C SER A 6 0.89 -4.02 16.29
N SER A 7 2.02 -4.29 16.98
CA SER A 7 2.00 -4.96 18.29
C SER A 7 1.39 -4.07 19.39
N ILE A 8 1.66 -2.75 19.36
CA ILE A 8 1.05 -1.79 20.28
C ILE A 8 -0.47 -1.76 20.06
N GLY A 9 -0.91 -1.58 18.82
CA GLY A 9 -2.33 -1.56 18.52
C GLY A 9 -3.05 -2.85 18.89
N LEU A 10 -2.42 -3.99 18.63
CA LEU A 10 -2.95 -5.30 19.03
C LEU A 10 -3.04 -5.43 20.56
N GLY A 11 -1.99 -5.02 21.28
CA GLY A 11 -1.94 -5.05 22.74
C GLY A 11 -3.02 -4.16 23.36
N LEU A 12 -3.18 -2.93 22.86
CA LEU A 12 -4.24 -2.01 23.30
C LEU A 12 -5.64 -2.56 23.02
N SER A 13 -5.84 -3.21 21.86
CA SER A 13 -7.10 -3.86 21.52
C SER A 13 -7.42 -5.02 22.48
N ILE A 14 -6.43 -5.84 22.82
CA ILE A 14 -6.57 -6.91 23.81
C ILE A 14 -6.92 -6.33 25.18
N ALA A 15 -6.24 -5.28 25.64
CA ALA A 15 -6.50 -4.61 26.90
C ALA A 15 -7.94 -4.04 26.95
N LYS A 16 -8.41 -3.43 25.86
CA LYS A 16 -9.77 -2.89 25.75
C LYS A 16 -10.82 -4.01 25.84
N VAL A 17 -10.61 -5.12 25.14
CA VAL A 17 -11.50 -6.29 25.23
C VAL A 17 -11.51 -6.87 26.65
N ALA A 18 -10.34 -6.98 27.30
CA ALA A 18 -10.22 -7.48 28.65
C ALA A 18 -10.86 -6.54 29.70
N GLY A 19 -10.94 -5.24 29.42
CA GLY A 19 -11.62 -4.24 30.23
C GLY A 19 -13.15 -4.40 30.30
N GLY A 20 -13.74 -5.26 29.44
CA GLY A 20 -15.15 -5.63 29.53
C GLY A 20 -16.13 -4.56 29.04
N GLU A 21 -15.70 -3.57 28.27
CA GLU A 21 -16.61 -2.63 27.66
C GLU A 21 -17.59 -3.34 26.72
N HIS A 22 -18.88 -3.11 26.91
CA HIS A 22 -19.92 -3.68 26.06
C HIS A 22 -19.92 -3.00 24.71
N VAL A 23 -19.43 -3.71 23.70
CA VAL A 23 -19.39 -3.23 22.32
C VAL A 23 -20.34 -4.07 21.45
N ARG A 24 -21.06 -3.43 20.53
CA ARG A 24 -21.96 -4.14 19.62
C ARG A 24 -21.17 -4.88 18.55
N THR A 25 -21.04 -6.19 18.71
CA THR A 25 -20.39 -7.08 17.75
C THR A 25 -21.39 -8.05 17.13
N SER A 26 -21.17 -8.41 15.88
CA SER A 26 -21.98 -9.41 15.17
C SER A 26 -21.12 -10.13 14.13
N LEU A 27 -21.35 -11.43 13.93
CA LEU A 27 -20.67 -12.21 12.90
C LEU A 27 -20.99 -11.71 11.47
N THR A 28 -22.09 -11.01 11.30
CA THR A 28 -22.49 -10.42 10.02
C THR A 28 -22.16 -8.94 9.92
N GLY A 29 -21.48 -8.35 10.91
CA GLY A 29 -21.13 -6.92 10.98
C GLY A 29 -22.34 -6.04 11.23
N VAL A 30 -22.33 -4.81 10.70
CA VAL A 30 -23.41 -3.82 10.87
C VAL A 30 -24.78 -4.35 10.48
N THR A 31 -25.82 -4.02 11.28
CA THR A 31 -27.18 -4.56 11.11
C THR A 31 -27.96 -3.74 10.10
N VAL A 32 -28.50 -4.41 9.07
CA VAL A 32 -29.35 -3.76 8.07
C VAL A 32 -30.68 -3.30 8.71
N GLY A 33 -31.07 -2.08 8.41
CA GLY A 33 -32.29 -1.46 8.94
C GLY A 33 -32.12 -0.80 10.32
N VAL A 34 -30.97 -1.00 11.00
CA VAL A 34 -30.63 -0.36 12.28
C VAL A 34 -29.44 0.58 12.09
N ASP A 35 -28.31 0.03 11.65
CA ASP A 35 -27.05 0.79 11.50
C ASP A 35 -26.92 1.39 10.09
N VAL A 36 -27.30 0.63 9.06
CA VAL A 36 -27.16 1.00 7.64
C VAL A 36 -28.29 0.45 6.78
N SER A 37 -28.46 1.02 5.59
CA SER A 37 -29.33 0.43 4.56
C SER A 37 -28.70 -0.82 3.94
N GLY A 38 -29.51 -1.71 3.35
CA GLY A 38 -29.02 -2.91 2.68
C GLY A 38 -28.03 -2.59 1.54
N SER A 39 -28.31 -1.56 0.74
CA SER A 39 -27.42 -1.09 -0.33
C SER A 39 -26.10 -0.55 0.22
N GLU A 40 -26.15 0.21 1.29
CA GLU A 40 -24.94 0.76 1.92
C GLU A 40 -24.05 -0.34 2.49
N LYS A 41 -24.62 -1.37 3.11
CA LYS A 41 -23.85 -2.54 3.58
C LYS A 41 -23.11 -3.23 2.44
N VAL A 42 -23.76 -3.39 1.28
CA VAL A 42 -23.13 -3.99 0.10
C VAL A 42 -21.97 -3.13 -0.38
N TRP A 43 -22.15 -1.81 -0.49
CA TRP A 43 -21.08 -0.90 -0.92
C TRP A 43 -19.88 -0.89 0.04
N ARG A 44 -20.12 -0.85 1.35
CA ARG A 44 -19.07 -0.94 2.37
C ARG A 44 -18.32 -2.28 2.30
N THR A 45 -19.03 -3.37 2.02
CA THR A 45 -18.38 -4.68 1.83
C THR A 45 -17.49 -4.69 0.60
N PHE A 46 -17.93 -4.09 -0.50
CA PHE A 46 -17.13 -3.98 -1.72
C PHE A 46 -15.89 -3.12 -1.52
N GLN A 47 -16.02 -2.00 -0.81
CA GLN A 47 -14.88 -1.15 -0.43
C GLN A 47 -13.88 -1.92 0.44
N ALA A 48 -14.33 -2.65 1.46
CA ALA A 48 -13.46 -3.44 2.32
C ALA A 48 -12.66 -4.51 1.55
N ILE A 49 -13.19 -5.06 0.47
CA ILE A 49 -12.43 -5.96 -0.43
C ILE A 49 -11.28 -5.21 -1.09
N GLY A 50 -11.49 -3.95 -1.48
CA GLY A 50 -10.44 -3.08 -2.02
C GLY A 50 -9.34 -2.78 -1.00
N ASP A 51 -9.70 -2.50 0.25
CA ASP A 51 -8.76 -2.25 1.35
C ASP A 51 -7.92 -3.50 1.65
N ILE A 52 -8.53 -4.70 1.65
CA ILE A 52 -7.82 -5.97 1.78
C ILE A 52 -6.87 -6.18 0.60
N ALA A 53 -7.30 -5.89 -0.63
CA ALA A 53 -6.45 -6.00 -1.81
C ALA A 53 -5.25 -5.05 -1.72
N PHE A 54 -5.44 -3.83 -1.22
CA PHE A 54 -4.36 -2.87 -0.97
C PHE A 54 -3.36 -3.39 0.07
N ALA A 55 -3.84 -4.01 1.15
CA ALA A 55 -2.99 -4.53 2.22
C ALA A 55 -1.97 -5.56 1.71
N TYR A 56 -2.25 -6.23 0.59
CA TYR A 56 -1.37 -7.20 -0.07
C TYR A 56 -0.71 -6.66 -1.35
N ALA A 57 -0.74 -5.34 -1.60
CA ALA A 57 -0.21 -4.72 -2.82
C ALA A 57 1.34 -4.63 -2.88
N TYR A 58 2.07 -5.43 -2.10
CA TYR A 58 3.54 -5.47 -2.13
C TYR A 58 4.11 -5.93 -3.47
N SER A 59 3.31 -6.56 -4.32
CA SER A 59 3.69 -7.00 -5.66
C SER A 59 4.18 -5.86 -6.55
N THR A 60 3.71 -4.64 -6.34
CA THR A 60 4.17 -3.45 -7.07
C THR A 60 5.65 -3.14 -6.80
N VAL A 61 6.10 -3.33 -5.57
CA VAL A 61 7.49 -3.11 -5.15
C VAL A 61 8.34 -4.36 -5.37
N LEU A 62 7.74 -5.56 -5.32
CA LEU A 62 8.44 -6.83 -5.52
C LEU A 62 9.09 -6.90 -6.91
N ILE A 63 8.43 -6.36 -7.94
CA ILE A 63 8.97 -6.30 -9.31
C ILE A 63 10.25 -5.46 -9.33
N GLU A 64 10.28 -4.32 -8.64
CA GLU A 64 11.47 -3.48 -8.52
C GLU A 64 12.60 -4.19 -7.76
N ILE A 65 12.26 -4.94 -6.73
CA ILE A 65 13.23 -5.75 -5.97
C ILE A 65 13.81 -6.89 -6.82
N GLN A 66 13.04 -7.42 -7.78
CA GLN A 66 13.44 -8.53 -8.65
C GLN A 66 13.95 -8.09 -10.03
N ALA A 67 13.72 -6.83 -10.44
CA ALA A 67 13.97 -6.36 -11.80
C ALA A 67 15.43 -6.08 -12.14
N SER A 68 16.32 -6.96 -11.77
CA SER A 68 17.65 -7.13 -12.42
C SER A 68 17.56 -7.58 -13.89
N ILE A 69 16.36 -7.57 -14.51
CA ILE A 69 16.11 -8.22 -15.82
C ILE A 69 16.41 -7.31 -17.02
N PHE A 70 16.63 -6.00 -16.80
CA PHE A 70 16.99 -5.10 -17.90
C PHE A 70 18.40 -4.53 -17.73
N PRO A 71 19.43 -5.20 -18.28
CA PRO A 71 20.82 -4.72 -18.18
C PRO A 71 21.11 -3.45 -18.98
N THR A 72 20.13 -2.89 -19.69
CA THR A 72 20.30 -1.72 -20.56
C THR A 72 19.88 -0.40 -19.96
N LEU A 73 19.36 -0.35 -18.76
CA LEU A 73 19.09 0.90 -18.06
C LEU A 73 20.11 1.11 -16.94
N HIS A 74 21.31 1.55 -17.33
CA HIS A 74 22.31 2.10 -16.40
C HIS A 74 21.77 3.39 -15.75
N LEU A 75 20.78 3.25 -14.90
CA LEU A 75 20.45 4.29 -13.94
C LEU A 75 20.69 3.71 -12.55
N HIS A 76 21.63 4.31 -11.84
CA HIS A 76 22.09 3.94 -10.52
C HIS A 76 20.97 3.93 -9.47
N THR A 77 20.17 2.89 -9.44
CA THR A 77 19.29 2.57 -8.31
C THR A 77 19.39 1.09 -8.02
N ASN A 78 20.48 0.74 -7.35
CA ASN A 78 20.85 -0.63 -6.99
C ASN A 78 20.06 -1.13 -5.77
N ILE A 79 18.73 -1.22 -5.82
CA ILE A 79 17.99 -1.95 -4.79
C ILE A 79 18.04 -3.47 -5.08
N CYS A 80 18.16 -3.85 -6.35
CA CYS A 80 18.09 -5.25 -6.80
C CYS A 80 19.42 -6.00 -6.82
N ASP A 81 20.53 -5.31 -6.63
CA ASP A 81 21.86 -5.91 -6.79
C ASP A 81 22.43 -6.49 -5.48
N THR A 82 21.58 -6.59 -4.44
CA THR A 82 22.04 -7.00 -3.10
C THR A 82 22.08 -8.51 -2.88
N ILE A 83 21.38 -9.32 -3.70
CA ILE A 83 21.33 -10.78 -3.52
C ILE A 83 22.25 -11.48 -4.54
N LYS A 84 23.56 -11.26 -4.39
CA LYS A 84 24.59 -11.91 -5.25
C LYS A 84 25.11 -13.23 -4.71
N SER A 85 24.74 -13.60 -3.47
CA SER A 85 25.23 -14.79 -2.78
C SER A 85 24.32 -16.00 -2.95
N SER A 86 24.88 -17.22 -2.79
CA SER A 86 24.09 -18.45 -2.67
C SER A 86 23.19 -18.42 -1.42
N PRO A 87 21.94 -18.91 -1.48
CA PRO A 87 21.27 -19.62 -2.57
C PRO A 87 20.75 -18.72 -3.69
N PRO A 88 20.38 -19.27 -4.88
CA PRO A 88 19.88 -18.49 -6.02
C PRO A 88 18.72 -17.59 -5.63
N GLU A 89 18.69 -16.37 -6.20
CA GLU A 89 17.72 -15.32 -5.90
C GLU A 89 16.27 -15.81 -5.90
N ASN A 90 15.87 -16.59 -6.91
CA ASN A 90 14.52 -17.12 -7.03
C ASN A 90 14.08 -17.99 -5.83
N LYS A 91 15.00 -18.75 -5.23
CA LYS A 91 14.73 -19.58 -4.04
C LYS A 91 14.63 -18.71 -2.79
N SER A 92 15.57 -17.75 -2.64
CA SER A 92 15.60 -16.81 -1.53
C SER A 92 14.34 -15.94 -1.51
N MET A 93 13.98 -15.35 -2.65
CA MET A 93 12.79 -14.48 -2.77
C MET A 93 11.49 -15.25 -2.58
N LYS A 94 11.38 -16.46 -3.10
CA LYS A 94 10.19 -17.31 -2.86
C LYS A 94 10.00 -17.59 -1.37
N ARG A 95 11.08 -17.93 -0.67
CA ARG A 95 11.04 -18.18 0.78
C ARG A 95 10.73 -16.91 1.56
N ALA A 96 11.40 -15.80 1.24
CA ALA A 96 11.15 -14.50 1.88
C ALA A 96 9.71 -14.02 1.68
N SER A 97 9.18 -14.11 0.46
CA SER A 97 7.78 -13.75 0.16
C SER A 97 6.79 -14.64 0.91
N SER A 98 7.04 -15.97 0.97
CA SER A 98 6.16 -16.87 1.70
C SER A 98 6.13 -16.55 3.21
N ILE A 99 7.30 -16.33 3.82
CA ILE A 99 7.40 -15.95 5.24
C ILE A 99 6.74 -14.58 5.47
N GLY A 100 7.04 -13.60 4.61
CA GLY A 100 6.49 -12.25 4.71
C GLY A 100 4.97 -12.27 4.63
N VAL A 101 4.38 -12.91 3.60
CA VAL A 101 2.92 -13.01 3.45
C VAL A 101 2.29 -13.73 4.63
N SER A 102 2.86 -14.85 5.08
CA SER A 102 2.29 -15.60 6.21
C SER A 102 2.31 -14.76 7.50
N THR A 103 3.41 -14.06 7.77
CA THR A 103 3.55 -13.22 8.97
C THR A 103 2.60 -12.02 8.92
N THR A 104 2.52 -11.32 7.79
CA THR A 104 1.61 -10.17 7.65
C THR A 104 0.15 -10.62 7.72
N THR A 105 -0.22 -11.75 7.10
CA THR A 105 -1.57 -12.31 7.19
C THR A 105 -1.95 -12.61 8.64
N LEU A 106 -1.04 -13.21 9.42
CA LEU A 106 -1.28 -13.47 10.83
C LEU A 106 -1.59 -12.18 11.59
N PHE A 107 -0.77 -11.14 11.40
CA PHE A 107 -0.99 -9.84 12.04
C PHE A 107 -2.30 -9.19 11.58
N TYR A 108 -2.61 -9.20 10.28
CA TYR A 108 -3.85 -8.62 9.76
C TYR A 108 -5.09 -9.31 10.32
N VAL A 109 -5.08 -10.65 10.39
CA VAL A 109 -6.19 -11.42 10.96
C VAL A 109 -6.34 -11.12 12.45
N LEU A 110 -5.24 -11.10 13.21
CA LEU A 110 -5.28 -10.79 14.64
C LEU A 110 -5.76 -9.35 14.89
N CYS A 111 -5.19 -8.36 14.20
CA CYS A 111 -5.62 -6.97 14.33
C CYS A 111 -7.07 -6.77 13.90
N GLY A 112 -7.51 -7.41 12.83
CA GLY A 112 -8.89 -7.31 12.35
C GLY A 112 -9.89 -7.94 13.33
N LEU A 113 -9.64 -9.16 13.79
CA LEU A 113 -10.55 -9.87 14.71
C LEU A 113 -10.58 -9.22 16.09
N ILE A 114 -9.41 -8.91 16.67
CA ILE A 114 -9.32 -8.35 18.03
C ILE A 114 -9.71 -6.87 18.00
N GLY A 115 -9.34 -6.12 16.93
CA GLY A 115 -9.81 -4.75 16.73
C GLY A 115 -11.33 -4.67 16.59
N TYR A 116 -11.94 -5.58 15.84
CA TYR A 116 -13.41 -5.65 15.78
C TYR A 116 -14.03 -6.05 17.12
N ALA A 117 -13.41 -6.96 17.88
CA ALA A 117 -13.88 -7.28 19.23
C ALA A 117 -13.77 -6.09 20.18
N ALA A 118 -12.78 -5.20 19.99
CA ALA A 118 -12.55 -4.02 20.83
C ALA A 118 -13.47 -2.82 20.50
N PHE A 119 -13.85 -2.64 19.23
CA PHE A 119 -14.61 -1.48 18.76
C PHE A 119 -16.00 -1.82 18.19
N GLY A 120 -16.22 -3.06 17.79
CA GLY A 120 -17.49 -3.52 17.23
C GLY A 120 -17.86 -2.86 15.90
N ASN A 121 -19.16 -2.60 15.73
CA ASN A 121 -19.72 -1.98 14.52
C ASN A 121 -19.27 -0.52 14.34
N ASP A 122 -18.74 0.11 15.38
CA ASP A 122 -18.27 1.49 15.39
C ASP A 122 -16.73 1.59 15.21
N ALA A 123 -16.09 0.48 14.74
CA ALA A 123 -14.64 0.43 14.52
C ALA A 123 -14.20 1.52 13.53
N PRO A 124 -13.23 2.39 13.91
CA PRO A 124 -12.74 3.44 13.03
C PRO A 124 -11.86 2.85 11.92
N GLY A 125 -11.72 3.58 10.81
CA GLY A 125 -10.88 3.18 9.69
C GLY A 125 -9.39 3.04 10.04
N ASN A 126 -8.91 3.80 11.04
CA ASN A 126 -7.64 3.58 11.72
C ASN A 126 -7.93 3.30 13.19
N PHE A 127 -7.74 2.07 13.62
CA PHE A 127 -8.12 1.67 14.97
C PHE A 127 -7.25 2.33 16.07
N LEU A 128 -6.03 2.81 15.78
CA LEU A 128 -5.25 3.59 16.74
C LEU A 128 -5.95 4.91 17.10
N THR A 129 -6.67 5.53 16.16
CA THR A 129 -7.47 6.73 16.46
C THR A 129 -8.67 6.44 17.35
N GLY A 130 -9.18 5.21 17.33
CA GLY A 130 -10.30 4.77 18.17
C GLY A 130 -9.96 4.67 19.66
N PHE A 131 -8.68 4.60 20.01
CA PHE A 131 -8.28 4.63 21.42
C PHE A 131 -8.35 6.06 22.01
N GLY A 132 -8.33 7.11 21.17
CA GLY A 132 -8.44 8.49 21.61
C GLY A 132 -7.43 8.83 22.69
N PHE A 133 -7.97 9.21 23.88
CA PHE A 133 -7.20 9.49 25.09
C PHE A 133 -7.11 8.29 26.04
N TYR A 134 -7.00 7.05 25.51
CA TYR A 134 -6.83 5.85 26.31
C TYR A 134 -5.44 5.82 26.98
N GLU A 135 -5.40 5.61 28.29
CA GLU A 135 -4.11 5.51 29.00
C GLU A 135 -3.42 4.16 28.74
N PRO A 136 -2.08 4.12 28.56
CA PRO A 136 -1.16 5.27 28.64
C PRO A 136 -0.97 6.00 27.29
N PHE A 137 -1.25 7.31 27.27
CA PHE A 137 -1.18 8.16 26.06
C PHE A 137 0.16 8.07 25.32
N TRP A 138 1.26 8.04 26.09
CA TRP A 138 2.60 7.98 25.49
C TRP A 138 2.81 6.78 24.57
N LEU A 139 2.09 5.68 24.80
CA LEU A 139 2.18 4.48 24.00
C LEU A 139 1.50 4.67 22.63
N ILE A 140 0.39 5.40 22.59
CA ILE A 140 -0.31 5.77 21.35
C ILE A 140 0.54 6.77 20.57
N ASP A 141 1.12 7.77 21.24
CA ASP A 141 2.02 8.74 20.62
C ASP A 141 3.26 8.06 20.04
N PHE A 142 3.84 7.12 20.75
CA PHE A 142 4.97 6.33 20.26
C PHE A 142 4.59 5.48 19.05
N ALA A 143 3.41 4.87 19.03
CA ALA A 143 2.90 4.14 17.88
C ALA A 143 2.73 5.07 16.65
N ASN A 144 2.18 6.27 16.86
CA ASN A 144 2.03 7.27 15.81
C ASN A 144 3.38 7.76 15.25
N ILE A 145 4.38 7.95 16.11
CA ILE A 145 5.76 8.27 15.68
C ILE A 145 6.33 7.11 14.85
N CYS A 146 6.15 5.87 15.28
CA CYS A 146 6.58 4.70 14.51
C CYS A 146 5.91 4.62 13.14
N ILE A 147 4.62 4.95 13.04
CA ILE A 147 3.88 5.02 11.77
C ILE A 147 4.45 6.14 10.89
N ALA A 148 4.65 7.34 11.44
CA ALA A 148 5.18 8.47 10.68
C ALA A 148 6.56 8.15 10.09
N ILE A 149 7.48 7.60 10.87
CA ILE A 149 8.81 7.18 10.39
C ILE A 149 8.69 6.08 9.34
N HIS A 150 7.80 5.10 9.55
CA HIS A 150 7.55 4.04 8.57
C HIS A 150 7.02 4.60 7.24
N LEU A 151 6.07 5.53 7.28
CA LEU A 151 5.50 6.15 6.08
C LEU A 151 6.50 7.02 5.31
N ILE A 152 7.41 7.71 6.00
CA ILE A 152 8.51 8.44 5.34
C ILE A 152 9.38 7.46 4.54
N GLY A 153 9.75 6.31 5.13
CA GLY A 153 10.49 5.28 4.43
C GLY A 153 9.70 4.66 3.25
N ALA A 154 8.44 4.33 3.47
CA ALA A 154 7.56 3.78 2.44
C ALA A 154 7.38 4.76 1.27
N TYR A 155 7.19 6.06 1.56
CA TYR A 155 7.09 7.09 0.52
C TYR A 155 8.31 7.08 -0.39
N GLN A 156 9.52 7.00 0.17
CA GLN A 156 10.76 6.92 -0.62
C GLN A 156 10.78 5.69 -1.53
N VAL A 157 10.42 4.52 -1.00
CA VAL A 157 10.41 3.27 -1.77
C VAL A 157 9.42 3.34 -2.94
N PHE A 158 8.22 3.84 -2.72
CA PHE A 158 7.20 3.95 -3.78
C PHE A 158 7.47 5.08 -4.78
N ALA A 159 8.10 6.18 -4.35
CA ALA A 159 8.40 7.31 -5.22
C ALA A 159 9.61 7.07 -6.15
N GLN A 160 10.59 6.25 -5.74
CA GLN A 160 11.83 6.02 -6.52
C GLN A 160 11.57 5.48 -7.94
N PRO A 161 10.73 4.47 -8.18
CA PRO A 161 10.43 4.00 -9.55
C PRO A 161 9.86 5.10 -10.43
N LEU A 162 8.98 5.95 -9.88
CA LEU A 162 8.39 7.07 -10.60
C LEU A 162 9.45 8.13 -10.93
N PHE A 163 10.31 8.46 -9.96
CA PHE A 163 11.42 9.37 -10.18
C PHE A 163 12.34 8.84 -11.29
N GLY A 164 12.76 7.59 -11.21
CA GLY A 164 13.61 6.97 -12.22
C GLY A 164 12.97 6.93 -13.60
N PHE A 165 11.67 6.66 -13.68
CA PHE A 165 10.92 6.68 -14.94
C PHE A 165 10.92 8.06 -15.59
N VAL A 166 10.55 9.11 -14.84
CA VAL A 166 10.49 10.50 -15.36
C VAL A 166 11.89 11.01 -15.72
N GLU A 167 12.88 10.77 -14.87
CA GLU A 167 14.27 11.17 -15.13
C GLU A 167 14.84 10.46 -16.38
N GLY A 168 14.60 9.15 -16.51
CA GLY A 168 15.04 8.38 -17.67
C GLY A 168 14.30 8.77 -18.96
N TRP A 169 13.00 9.07 -18.87
CA TRP A 169 12.22 9.56 -19.99
C TRP A 169 12.71 10.94 -20.45
N SER A 170 12.93 11.85 -19.50
CA SER A 170 13.43 13.21 -19.79
C SER A 170 14.81 13.20 -20.41
N SER A 171 15.73 12.39 -19.88
CA SER A 171 17.10 12.27 -20.45
C SER A 171 17.09 11.69 -21.87
N ARG A 172 16.16 10.82 -22.21
CA ARG A 172 16.04 10.26 -23.57
C ARG A 172 15.46 11.24 -24.56
N ASN A 173 14.45 12.05 -24.13
CA ASN A 173 13.81 13.00 -25.05
C ASN A 173 14.61 14.31 -25.22
N TRP A 174 15.38 14.72 -24.21
CA TRP A 174 16.18 15.94 -24.21
C TRP A 174 17.63 15.72 -23.79
N PRO A 175 18.41 14.88 -24.53
CA PRO A 175 19.77 14.51 -24.15
C PRO A 175 20.76 15.67 -24.14
N ASN A 176 20.49 16.73 -24.91
CA ASN A 176 21.35 17.91 -25.04
C ASN A 176 21.02 19.03 -24.03
N SER A 177 20.01 18.85 -23.19
CA SER A 177 19.61 19.84 -22.19
C SER A 177 20.58 19.83 -21.01
N LYS A 178 21.35 20.92 -20.86
CA LYS A 178 22.25 21.06 -19.69
C LYS A 178 21.49 21.03 -18.36
N PHE A 179 20.25 21.50 -18.31
CA PHE A 179 19.41 21.47 -17.11
C PHE A 179 19.12 20.02 -16.65
N ILE A 180 18.93 19.09 -17.60
CA ILE A 180 18.63 17.70 -17.30
C ILE A 180 19.89 16.87 -17.03
N THR A 181 20.97 17.14 -17.79
CA THR A 181 22.17 16.29 -17.80
C THR A 181 23.31 16.81 -16.93
N SER A 182 23.34 18.12 -16.59
CA SER A 182 24.44 18.67 -15.80
C SER A 182 24.36 18.26 -14.34
N GLU A 183 25.48 17.78 -13.83
CA GLU A 183 25.69 17.52 -12.41
C GLU A 183 26.66 18.52 -11.83
N HIS A 184 26.31 19.11 -10.70
CA HIS A 184 27.11 20.09 -9.99
C HIS A 184 27.73 19.41 -8.75
N ALA A 185 29.05 19.42 -8.68
CA ALA A 185 29.76 18.91 -7.52
C ALA A 185 29.61 19.91 -6.35
N VAL A 186 29.05 19.47 -5.25
CA VAL A 186 28.93 20.23 -4.00
C VAL A 186 29.69 19.48 -2.92
N ASP A 187 30.63 20.16 -2.29
CA ASP A 187 31.38 19.59 -1.16
C ASP A 187 30.55 19.71 0.11
N VAL A 188 30.16 18.54 0.65
CA VAL A 188 29.36 18.46 1.89
C VAL A 188 30.29 18.10 3.04
N PRO A 189 30.45 18.99 4.06
CA PRO A 189 31.28 18.70 5.22
C PRO A 189 30.90 17.34 5.83
N PHE A 190 31.91 16.50 6.13
CA PHE A 190 31.80 15.14 6.67
C PHE A 190 31.31 14.03 5.70
N TYR A 191 30.73 14.37 4.53
CA TYR A 191 30.20 13.39 3.56
C TYR A 191 30.95 13.37 2.23
N GLY A 192 31.85 14.38 1.98
CA GLY A 192 32.59 14.46 0.74
C GLY A 192 31.81 15.10 -0.42
N ILE A 193 32.25 14.85 -1.66
CA ILE A 193 31.68 15.48 -2.85
C ILE A 193 30.37 14.79 -3.22
N TYR A 194 29.28 15.57 -3.21
CA TYR A 194 27.95 15.15 -3.64
C TYR A 194 27.62 15.81 -5.00
N TYR A 195 27.15 14.99 -5.96
CA TYR A 195 26.74 15.47 -7.28
C TYR A 195 25.27 15.83 -7.31
N LEU A 196 24.96 17.11 -7.46
CA LEU A 196 23.63 17.68 -7.43
C LEU A 196 23.14 17.94 -8.87
N ASN A 197 21.99 17.38 -9.24
CA ASN A 197 21.33 17.64 -10.51
C ASN A 197 20.11 18.51 -10.25
N PHE A 198 20.06 19.70 -10.85
CA PHE A 198 18.96 20.66 -10.63
C PHE A 198 17.61 20.16 -11.12
N PHE A 199 17.57 19.43 -12.24
CA PHE A 199 16.33 18.85 -12.73
C PHE A 199 15.74 17.86 -11.70
N ARG A 200 16.57 16.96 -11.18
CA ARG A 200 16.16 16.00 -10.13
C ARG A 200 15.63 16.71 -8.89
N LEU A 201 16.32 17.75 -8.45
CA LEU A 201 15.92 18.52 -7.28
C LEU A 201 14.55 19.17 -7.49
N VAL A 202 14.38 19.90 -8.58
CA VAL A 202 13.12 20.60 -8.90
C VAL A 202 11.97 19.60 -9.09
N TRP A 203 12.17 18.57 -9.88
CA TRP A 203 11.16 17.55 -10.16
C TRP A 203 10.69 16.83 -8.88
N ARG A 204 11.64 16.33 -8.10
CA ARG A 204 11.32 15.59 -6.86
C ARG A 204 10.65 16.48 -5.83
N THR A 205 11.11 17.72 -5.68
CA THR A 205 10.49 18.70 -4.77
C THR A 205 9.07 19.05 -5.23
N ALA A 206 8.88 19.32 -6.51
CA ALA A 206 7.55 19.60 -7.06
C ALA A 206 6.60 18.42 -6.85
N TYR A 207 7.06 17.20 -7.07
CA TYR A 207 6.28 16.00 -6.82
C TYR A 207 5.84 15.88 -5.35
N VAL A 208 6.75 16.10 -4.40
CA VAL A 208 6.44 16.07 -2.95
C VAL A 208 5.41 17.13 -2.60
N ILE A 209 5.57 18.36 -3.11
CA ILE A 209 4.63 19.46 -2.84
C ILE A 209 3.25 19.12 -3.43
N ILE A 210 3.19 18.67 -4.69
CA ILE A 210 1.92 18.32 -5.34
C ILE A 210 1.20 17.21 -4.59
N THR A 211 1.92 16.13 -4.25
CA THR A 211 1.30 15.00 -3.52
C THR A 211 0.84 15.40 -2.12
N ALA A 212 1.58 16.27 -1.43
CA ALA A 212 1.18 16.80 -0.12
C ALA A 212 -0.09 17.68 -0.24
N VAL A 213 -0.16 18.56 -1.24
CA VAL A 213 -1.33 19.42 -1.49
C VAL A 213 -2.55 18.53 -1.84
N VAL A 214 -2.39 17.53 -2.71
CA VAL A 214 -3.46 16.59 -3.03
C VAL A 214 -3.96 15.85 -1.79
N ALA A 215 -3.04 15.38 -0.93
CA ALA A 215 -3.41 14.70 0.31
C ALA A 215 -4.17 15.62 1.30
N MET A 216 -3.84 16.91 1.35
CA MET A 216 -4.56 17.88 2.17
C MET A 216 -5.96 18.22 1.62
N ILE A 217 -6.13 18.23 0.31
CA ILE A 217 -7.43 18.49 -0.33
C ILE A 217 -8.36 17.28 -0.21
N PHE A 218 -7.81 16.06 -0.26
CA PHE A 218 -8.57 14.81 -0.25
C PHE A 218 -8.18 13.92 0.93
N PRO A 219 -8.63 14.21 2.17
CA PRO A 219 -8.27 13.45 3.36
C PRO A 219 -8.99 12.09 3.50
N PHE A 220 -9.55 11.56 2.42
CA PHE A 220 -10.31 10.30 2.39
C PHE A 220 -9.38 9.10 2.24
N PHE A 221 -8.54 8.86 3.24
CA PHE A 221 -7.47 7.89 3.18
C PHE A 221 -7.95 6.48 2.81
N ASN A 222 -8.98 5.97 3.49
CA ASN A 222 -9.48 4.60 3.25
C ASN A 222 -10.10 4.44 1.85
N ASP A 223 -10.88 5.42 1.41
CA ASP A 223 -11.54 5.36 0.09
C ASP A 223 -10.49 5.30 -1.04
N PHE A 224 -9.40 6.08 -0.91
CA PHE A 224 -8.29 6.03 -1.84
C PHE A 224 -7.51 4.71 -1.77
N LEU A 225 -7.27 4.17 -0.57
CA LEU A 225 -6.59 2.89 -0.41
C LEU A 225 -7.38 1.76 -1.07
N GLY A 226 -8.69 1.72 -0.85
CA GLY A 226 -9.57 0.74 -1.47
C GLY A 226 -9.58 0.84 -2.99
N LEU A 227 -9.60 2.06 -3.54
CA LEU A 227 -9.57 2.29 -4.98
C LEU A 227 -8.22 1.87 -5.62
N ILE A 228 -7.10 2.25 -5.00
CA ILE A 228 -5.76 1.86 -5.47
C ILE A 228 -5.59 0.35 -5.36
N GLY A 229 -6.02 -0.25 -4.25
CA GLY A 229 -5.99 -1.69 -4.03
C GLY A 229 -6.77 -2.43 -5.11
N ALA A 230 -8.02 -2.04 -5.35
CA ALA A 230 -8.86 -2.64 -6.37
C ALA A 230 -8.26 -2.48 -7.78
N GLY A 231 -7.74 -1.29 -8.11
CA GLY A 231 -7.17 -1.01 -9.42
C GLY A 231 -5.85 -1.74 -9.71
N SER A 232 -5.02 -1.94 -8.69
CA SER A 232 -3.70 -2.58 -8.83
C SER A 232 -3.72 -4.09 -8.65
N PHE A 233 -4.69 -4.63 -7.90
CA PHE A 233 -4.72 -6.05 -7.52
C PHE A 233 -4.75 -6.98 -8.73
N TRP A 234 -5.77 -6.84 -9.60
CA TRP A 234 -5.87 -7.76 -10.72
C TRP A 234 -4.68 -7.66 -11.68
N PRO A 235 -4.28 -6.49 -12.22
CA PRO A 235 -3.21 -6.45 -13.20
C PRO A 235 -1.86 -6.87 -12.62
N LEU A 236 -1.47 -6.36 -11.45
CA LEU A 236 -0.11 -6.51 -10.95
C LEU A 236 0.08 -7.77 -10.09
N THR A 237 -0.94 -8.18 -9.35
CA THR A 237 -0.84 -9.34 -8.45
C THR A 237 -1.31 -10.63 -9.11
N VAL A 238 -2.18 -10.56 -10.11
CA VAL A 238 -2.82 -11.74 -10.69
C VAL A 238 -2.51 -11.89 -12.18
N TYR A 239 -2.89 -10.92 -13.01
CA TYR A 239 -2.81 -11.06 -14.47
C TYR A 239 -1.38 -11.21 -14.97
N PHE A 240 -0.52 -10.23 -14.70
CA PHE A 240 0.86 -10.28 -15.17
C PHE A 240 1.63 -11.49 -14.62
N PRO A 241 1.59 -11.85 -13.33
CA PRO A 241 2.24 -13.05 -12.83
C PRO A 241 1.73 -14.34 -13.49
N ILE A 242 0.43 -14.46 -13.76
CA ILE A 242 -0.13 -15.63 -14.45
C ILE A 242 0.38 -15.70 -15.89
N GLU A 243 0.34 -14.60 -16.66
CA GLU A 243 0.82 -14.56 -18.03
C GLU A 243 2.32 -14.86 -18.12
N MET A 244 3.11 -14.26 -17.22
CA MET A 244 4.54 -14.54 -17.13
C MET A 244 4.82 -16.01 -16.81
N HIS A 245 4.06 -16.59 -15.87
CA HIS A 245 4.17 -18.00 -15.53
C HIS A 245 3.82 -18.90 -16.70
N ILE A 246 2.72 -18.63 -17.43
CA ILE A 246 2.30 -19.38 -18.61
C ILE A 246 3.39 -19.30 -19.69
N ALA A 247 3.94 -18.12 -19.93
CA ALA A 247 5.00 -17.91 -20.91
C ALA A 247 6.29 -18.64 -20.54
N GLN A 248 6.73 -18.52 -19.29
CA GLN A 248 7.96 -19.14 -18.80
C GLN A 248 7.87 -20.67 -18.75
N SER A 249 6.76 -21.22 -18.28
CA SER A 249 6.54 -22.67 -18.17
C SER A 249 6.12 -23.32 -19.48
N LYS A 250 5.92 -22.52 -20.57
CA LYS A 250 5.41 -22.98 -21.88
C LYS A 250 4.16 -23.86 -21.72
N THR A 251 3.27 -23.47 -20.81
CA THR A 251 2.06 -24.24 -20.49
C THR A 251 1.19 -24.38 -21.74
N PRO A 252 0.81 -25.60 -22.16
CA PRO A 252 -0.01 -25.81 -23.36
C PRO A 252 -1.36 -25.10 -23.23
N LYS A 253 -1.77 -24.40 -24.31
CA LYS A 253 -3.10 -23.77 -24.37
C LYS A 253 -4.17 -24.84 -24.18
N TYR A 254 -5.25 -24.48 -23.46
CA TYR A 254 -6.37 -25.36 -23.13
C TYR A 254 -6.04 -26.58 -22.25
N SER A 255 -4.83 -26.69 -21.70
CA SER A 255 -4.55 -27.67 -20.65
C SER A 255 -5.34 -27.32 -19.37
N PHE A 256 -5.61 -28.32 -18.52
CA PHE A 256 -6.31 -28.11 -17.25
C PHE A 256 -5.67 -27.00 -16.41
N ARG A 257 -4.33 -26.96 -16.33
CA ARG A 257 -3.59 -25.93 -15.62
C ARG A 257 -3.78 -24.53 -16.23
N TRP A 258 -3.75 -24.43 -17.56
CA TRP A 258 -3.98 -23.17 -18.27
C TRP A 258 -5.40 -22.64 -18.02
N ILE A 259 -6.40 -23.51 -18.17
CA ILE A 259 -7.82 -23.15 -17.94
C ILE A 259 -8.02 -22.64 -16.51
N TRP A 260 -7.48 -23.38 -15.54
CA TRP A 260 -7.62 -23.02 -14.12
C TRP A 260 -6.99 -21.66 -13.78
N LEU A 261 -5.79 -21.37 -14.31
CA LEU A 261 -5.14 -20.07 -14.17
C LEU A 261 -5.95 -18.94 -14.82
N LYS A 262 -6.56 -19.18 -15.97
CA LYS A 262 -7.41 -18.19 -16.64
C LYS A 262 -8.72 -17.96 -15.88
N ILE A 263 -9.37 -19.00 -15.37
CA ILE A 263 -10.55 -18.86 -14.51
C ILE A 263 -10.20 -18.03 -13.27
N LEU A 264 -9.10 -18.35 -12.59
CA LEU A 264 -8.63 -17.57 -11.44
C LEU A 264 -8.45 -16.10 -11.79
N SER A 265 -7.79 -15.80 -12.92
CA SER A 265 -7.60 -14.42 -13.38
C SER A 265 -8.93 -13.70 -13.63
N TRP A 266 -9.91 -14.36 -14.27
CA TRP A 266 -11.23 -13.78 -14.52
C TRP A 266 -12.02 -13.53 -13.22
N VAL A 267 -12.00 -14.47 -12.29
CA VAL A 267 -12.64 -14.30 -10.98
C VAL A 267 -12.02 -13.10 -10.24
N CYS A 268 -10.70 -13.00 -10.20
CA CYS A 268 -10.02 -11.88 -9.58
C CYS A 268 -10.30 -10.54 -10.29
N LEU A 269 -10.47 -10.52 -11.62
CA LEU A 269 -10.89 -9.34 -12.35
C LEU A 269 -12.27 -8.86 -11.89
N VAL A 270 -13.24 -9.78 -11.79
CA VAL A 270 -14.59 -9.45 -11.33
C VAL A 270 -14.54 -8.89 -9.90
N VAL A 271 -13.78 -9.53 -9.00
CA VAL A 271 -13.57 -9.05 -7.63
C VAL A 271 -12.97 -7.64 -7.61
N SER A 272 -11.93 -7.38 -8.44
CA SER A 272 -11.35 -6.04 -8.59
C SER A 272 -12.35 -4.99 -9.05
N LEU A 273 -13.17 -5.31 -10.04
CA LEU A 273 -14.19 -4.37 -10.54
C LEU A 273 -15.27 -4.07 -9.51
N ILE A 274 -15.72 -5.06 -8.77
CA ILE A 274 -16.68 -4.91 -7.67
C ILE A 274 -16.08 -4.04 -6.56
N ALA A 275 -14.85 -4.31 -6.16
CA ALA A 275 -14.14 -3.53 -5.15
C ALA A 275 -13.91 -2.07 -5.59
N ALA A 276 -13.54 -1.86 -6.86
CA ALA A 276 -13.40 -0.51 -7.42
C ALA A 276 -14.72 0.26 -7.40
N ALA A 277 -15.83 -0.38 -7.77
CA ALA A 277 -17.16 0.23 -7.70
C ALA A 277 -17.53 0.62 -6.26
N GLY A 278 -17.24 -0.23 -5.27
CA GLY A 278 -17.43 0.06 -3.85
C GLY A 278 -16.62 1.25 -3.37
N SER A 279 -15.33 1.28 -3.71
CA SER A 279 -14.41 2.38 -3.33
C SER A 279 -14.80 3.71 -4.01
N ILE A 280 -15.23 3.69 -5.27
CA ILE A 280 -15.75 4.89 -5.95
C ILE A 280 -17.02 5.40 -5.26
N GLN A 281 -17.94 4.51 -4.89
CA GLN A 281 -19.14 4.88 -4.17
C GLN A 281 -18.83 5.47 -2.78
N GLY A 282 -17.89 4.87 -2.04
CA GLY A 282 -17.38 5.42 -0.78
C GLY A 282 -16.81 6.82 -0.96
N LEU A 283 -15.94 7.01 -1.96
CA LEU A 283 -15.36 8.32 -2.28
C LEU A 283 -16.42 9.38 -2.64
N ILE A 284 -17.44 9.01 -3.45
CA ILE A 284 -18.55 9.92 -3.77
C ILE A 284 -19.31 10.32 -2.50
N GLN A 285 -19.53 9.39 -1.59
CA GLN A 285 -20.25 9.67 -0.33
C GLN A 285 -19.41 10.57 0.58
N SER A 286 -18.12 10.30 0.71
CA SER A 286 -17.18 11.12 1.48
C SER A 286 -17.08 12.55 0.92
N LEU A 287 -17.04 12.71 -0.42
CA LEU A 287 -17.03 14.02 -1.08
C LEU A 287 -18.32 14.82 -0.86
N LYS A 288 -19.49 14.16 -0.71
CA LYS A 288 -20.77 14.87 -0.43
C LYS A 288 -20.82 15.43 0.98
N THR A 289 -20.17 14.76 1.93
CA THR A 289 -20.19 15.13 3.36
C THR A 289 -19.07 16.07 3.72
N TYR A 290 -17.97 16.03 2.96
CA TYR A 290 -16.77 16.79 3.24
C TYR A 290 -16.87 18.24 2.81
N LYS A 291 -16.48 19.14 3.71
CA LYS A 291 -16.27 20.56 3.41
C LYS A 291 -14.78 20.88 3.63
N PRO A 292 -14.05 21.30 2.59
CA PRO A 292 -12.64 21.65 2.73
C PRO A 292 -12.42 22.70 3.82
N PHE A 293 -11.38 22.50 4.63
CA PHE A 293 -10.94 23.42 5.69
C PHE A 293 -11.94 23.65 6.85
N GLN A 294 -12.95 22.81 7.03
CA GLN A 294 -13.75 22.78 8.25
C GLN A 294 -13.18 21.69 9.18
N THR A 295 -12.77 22.09 10.38
CA THR A 295 -12.51 21.15 11.49
C THR A 295 -13.84 20.48 11.84
N GLN A 296 -13.89 19.16 11.82
CA GLN A 296 -14.98 18.41 12.42
C GLN A 296 -14.86 18.62 13.93
N GLU A 297 -15.80 19.36 14.53
CA GLU A 297 -16.00 19.43 15.97
C GLU A 297 -16.54 18.10 16.50
#